data_62680940b482f339e52333b5e97f911d
#
_entry.id   62680940b482f339e52333b5e97f911d
#
_cell.length_a   1.000
_cell.length_b   1.000
_cell.length_c   1.000
_cell.angle_alpha   90.00
_cell.angle_beta   90.00
_cell.angle_gamma   90.00
#
_symmetry.space_group_name_H-M   'P 1'
#
loop_
_entity.id
_entity.type
_entity.pdbx_description
1 polymer ?
#
loop_
_entity_poly.entity_id
_entity_poly.type
_entity_poly.pdbx_seq_one_letter_code
_entity_poly.pdbx_strand_id
1 'polypeptide(L)'
;MKILVTSGGTSEAIDSVRSITNHSTGRLGKIITETLLAAGHEVCLITTNRALKPEPHPHLTILEIKNTNDLLLEMKERVQDYQVLIHSMAVSDYTPVYMTGLEEAQASSNLEEFLSKQNHQAKISSNDEVQVLFLKKTPKIISLVKEWNPSIHLIGFKLLVDVTEDHLIEVARQSLVKNQADLIIANDLTQISAYQHRAIFVEKEHLQTVQTKEEIAELLLEKIQAYHS
;
A
#
# COMPACT_ATOMS: atom_id res chain seq x y z
N MET A 1 10.41 20.20 3.14
CA MET A 1 9.94 19.49 1.92
C MET A 1 8.48 19.17 2.05
N LYS A 2 7.82 18.95 0.90
CA LYS A 2 6.48 18.36 0.83
C LYS A 2 6.61 16.86 0.57
N ILE A 3 6.10 16.07 1.48
CA ILE A 3 6.21 14.60 1.46
C ILE A 3 4.83 13.97 1.43
N LEU A 4 4.60 13.07 0.49
CA LEU A 4 3.39 12.27 0.40
C LEU A 4 3.64 10.92 1.05
N VAL A 5 2.79 10.52 2.00
CA VAL A 5 2.87 9.23 2.68
C VAL A 5 1.57 8.47 2.44
N THR A 6 1.64 7.19 2.11
CA THR A 6 0.46 6.32 2.08
C THR A 6 0.57 5.27 3.19
N SER A 7 -0.51 5.00 3.91
CA SER A 7 -0.49 4.12 5.09
C SER A 7 -1.80 3.36 5.27
N GLY A 8 -1.75 2.25 6.01
CA GLY A 8 -2.90 1.38 6.23
C GLY A 8 -3.07 0.34 5.13
N GLY A 9 -4.28 -0.18 4.96
CA GLY A 9 -4.61 -1.19 3.95
C GLY A 9 -5.91 -0.86 3.22
N THR A 10 -5.93 -0.99 1.90
CA THR A 10 -7.16 -0.83 1.11
C THR A 10 -8.16 -1.93 1.42
N SER A 11 -9.44 -1.61 1.24
CA SER A 11 -10.56 -2.51 1.47
C SER A 11 -11.46 -2.51 0.24
N GLU A 12 -11.54 -3.66 -0.43
CA GLU A 12 -12.30 -3.84 -1.66
C GLU A 12 -13.68 -4.42 -1.33
N ALA A 13 -14.72 -3.65 -1.61
CA ALA A 13 -16.08 -4.04 -1.27
C ALA A 13 -16.56 -5.26 -2.09
N ILE A 14 -17.17 -6.24 -1.42
CA ILE A 14 -17.96 -7.30 -2.04
C ILE A 14 -19.42 -6.79 -2.20
N ASP A 15 -19.94 -6.20 -1.13
CA ASP A 15 -21.24 -5.53 -1.06
C ASP A 15 -21.20 -4.39 -0.04
N SER A 16 -22.34 -3.83 0.35
CA SER A 16 -22.41 -2.74 1.34
C SER A 16 -21.98 -3.13 2.76
N VAL A 17 -21.83 -4.45 3.04
CA VAL A 17 -21.56 -4.99 4.38
C VAL A 17 -20.22 -5.69 4.46
N ARG A 18 -19.79 -6.35 3.38
CA ARG A 18 -18.61 -7.22 3.35
C ARG A 18 -17.54 -6.68 2.42
N SER A 19 -16.27 -6.89 2.77
CA SER A 19 -15.12 -6.49 1.97
C SER A 19 -13.94 -7.44 2.14
N ILE A 20 -13.04 -7.45 1.17
CA ILE A 20 -11.70 -8.04 1.28
C ILE A 20 -10.76 -6.92 1.68
N THR A 21 -9.98 -7.14 2.75
CA THR A 21 -9.12 -6.10 3.34
C THR A 21 -7.74 -6.67 3.63
N ASN A 22 -6.70 -5.91 3.34
CA ASN A 22 -5.36 -6.22 3.77
C ASN A 22 -5.16 -5.91 5.27
N HIS A 23 -4.49 -6.80 5.99
CA HIS A 23 -4.18 -6.61 7.40
C HIS A 23 -3.01 -5.63 7.56
N SER A 24 -3.30 -4.34 7.62
CA SER A 24 -2.33 -3.29 7.93
C SER A 24 -2.92 -2.30 8.92
N THR A 25 -2.27 -2.17 10.08
CA THR A 25 -2.74 -1.26 11.15
C THR A 25 -2.42 0.20 10.89
N GLY A 26 -1.55 0.51 9.92
CA GLY A 26 -1.06 1.87 9.68
C GLY A 26 -0.03 2.39 10.70
N ARG A 27 0.37 1.56 11.70
CA ARG A 27 1.28 2.00 12.78
C ARG A 27 2.62 2.52 12.26
N LEU A 28 3.22 1.82 11.29
CA LEU A 28 4.50 2.26 10.72
C LEU A 28 4.34 3.61 10.00
N GLY A 29 3.30 3.77 9.16
CA GLY A 29 3.05 5.03 8.48
C GLY A 29 2.76 6.19 9.43
N LYS A 30 2.10 5.93 10.57
CA LYS A 30 1.93 6.90 11.65
C LYS A 30 3.27 7.36 12.19
N ILE A 31 4.17 6.43 12.59
CA ILE A 31 5.49 6.74 13.15
C ILE A 31 6.34 7.52 12.13
N ILE A 32 6.38 7.07 10.87
CA ILE A 32 7.07 7.79 9.79
C ILE A 32 6.56 9.23 9.67
N THR A 33 5.24 9.42 9.64
CA THR A 33 4.62 10.74 9.53
C THR A 33 5.00 11.64 10.71
N GLU A 34 4.93 11.13 11.93
CA GLU A 34 5.29 11.88 13.15
C GLU A 34 6.76 12.27 13.16
N THR A 35 7.67 11.39 12.73
CA THR A 35 9.10 11.67 12.60
C THR A 35 9.37 12.79 11.58
N LEU A 36 8.70 12.73 10.42
CA LEU A 36 8.85 13.76 9.39
C LEU A 36 8.31 15.13 9.83
N LEU A 37 7.16 15.15 10.52
CA LEU A 37 6.59 16.39 11.08
C LEU A 37 7.49 17.00 12.14
N ALA A 38 8.08 16.19 13.03
CA ALA A 38 9.02 16.63 14.04
C ALA A 38 10.30 17.25 13.44
N ALA A 39 10.70 16.79 12.24
CA ALA A 39 11.81 17.37 11.47
C ALA A 39 11.42 18.62 10.64
N GLY A 40 10.17 19.10 10.76
CA GLY A 40 9.71 20.34 10.11
C GLY A 40 9.26 20.16 8.66
N HIS A 41 9.00 18.93 8.20
CA HIS A 41 8.46 18.69 6.87
C HIS A 41 6.94 18.91 6.83
N GLU A 42 6.41 19.23 5.64
CA GLU A 42 4.99 19.27 5.33
C GLU A 42 4.58 17.88 4.80
N VAL A 43 3.61 17.24 5.45
CA VAL A 43 3.21 15.86 5.13
C VAL A 43 1.74 15.79 4.75
N CYS A 44 1.48 15.14 3.61
CA CYS A 44 0.15 14.65 3.26
C CYS A 44 0.11 13.14 3.48
N LEU A 45 -0.76 12.69 4.37
CA LEU A 45 -0.98 11.28 4.67
C LEU A 45 -2.27 10.78 4.01
N ILE A 46 -2.14 9.97 2.97
CA ILE A 46 -3.26 9.21 2.41
C ILE A 46 -3.39 7.91 3.19
N THR A 47 -4.53 7.69 3.82
CA THR A 47 -4.72 6.55 4.71
C THR A 47 -6.17 6.05 4.68
N THR A 48 -6.46 4.98 5.42
CA THR A 48 -7.82 4.45 5.53
C THR A 48 -8.42 4.79 6.89
N ASN A 49 -9.76 4.77 6.98
CA ASN A 49 -10.46 5.08 8.21
C ASN A 49 -9.98 4.23 9.40
N ARG A 50 -9.72 2.94 9.17
CA ARG A 50 -9.30 1.98 10.22
C ARG A 50 -7.84 2.08 10.62
N ALA A 51 -7.01 2.76 9.84
CA ALA A 51 -5.59 2.90 10.13
C ALA A 51 -5.33 3.87 11.28
N LEU A 52 -4.29 3.59 12.05
CA LEU A 52 -3.79 4.50 13.06
C LEU A 52 -3.26 5.78 12.39
N LYS A 53 -3.61 6.92 12.97
CA LYS A 53 -3.28 8.25 12.46
C LYS A 53 -2.44 9.02 13.47
N PRO A 54 -1.57 9.93 13.02
CA PRO A 54 -0.93 10.92 13.90
C PRO A 54 -1.96 11.86 14.54
N GLU A 55 -1.55 12.51 15.62
CA GLU A 55 -2.30 13.64 16.17
C GLU A 55 -2.33 14.82 15.18
N PRO A 56 -3.36 15.68 15.26
CA PRO A 56 -3.43 16.88 14.41
C PRO A 56 -2.16 17.74 14.52
N HIS A 57 -1.67 18.20 13.36
CA HIS A 57 -0.47 19.04 13.31
C HIS A 57 -0.62 20.11 12.22
N PRO A 58 -0.10 21.35 12.39
CA PRO A 58 -0.24 22.43 11.39
C PRO A 58 0.31 22.10 9.99
N HIS A 59 1.31 21.22 9.92
CA HIS A 59 1.95 20.78 8.67
C HIS A 59 1.47 19.38 8.21
N LEU A 60 0.35 18.88 8.74
CA LEU A 60 -0.24 17.58 8.38
C LEU A 60 -1.58 17.76 7.69
N THR A 61 -1.70 17.19 6.51
CA THR A 61 -2.99 16.95 5.84
C THR A 61 -3.26 15.45 5.84
N ILE A 62 -4.46 15.04 6.27
CA ILE A 62 -4.89 13.63 6.22
C ILE A 62 -6.01 13.49 5.20
N LEU A 63 -5.85 12.53 4.28
CA LEU A 63 -6.83 12.17 3.27
C LEU A 63 -7.26 10.72 3.50
N GLU A 64 -8.54 10.52 3.74
CA GLU A 64 -9.09 9.18 3.95
C GLU A 64 -9.63 8.60 2.65
N ILE A 65 -9.18 7.41 2.33
CA ILE A 65 -9.63 6.59 1.21
C ILE A 65 -10.19 5.25 1.70
N LYS A 66 -10.84 4.50 0.81
CA LYS A 66 -11.38 3.18 1.15
C LYS A 66 -10.67 2.06 0.37
N ASN A 67 -10.57 2.21 -0.93
CA ASN A 67 -10.17 1.15 -1.86
C ASN A 67 -9.02 1.58 -2.78
N THR A 68 -8.58 0.66 -3.62
CA THR A 68 -7.49 0.89 -4.57
C THR A 68 -7.83 1.97 -5.61
N ASN A 69 -9.08 2.08 -6.03
CA ASN A 69 -9.48 3.10 -7.00
C ASN A 69 -9.42 4.52 -6.39
N ASP A 70 -9.87 4.68 -5.14
CA ASP A 70 -9.74 5.96 -4.42
C ASP A 70 -8.26 6.35 -4.31
N LEU A 71 -7.38 5.37 -3.93
CA LEU A 71 -5.94 5.61 -3.86
C LEU A 71 -5.36 6.04 -5.21
N LEU A 72 -5.78 5.37 -6.30
CA LEU A 72 -5.33 5.70 -7.67
C LEU A 72 -5.65 7.17 -8.02
N LEU A 73 -6.87 7.61 -7.74
CA LEU A 73 -7.33 8.97 -8.05
C LEU A 73 -6.57 10.01 -7.22
N GLU A 74 -6.49 9.83 -5.90
CA GLU A 74 -5.79 10.75 -5.00
C GLU A 74 -4.28 10.83 -5.31
N MET A 75 -3.65 9.71 -5.60
CA MET A 75 -2.23 9.67 -5.96
C MET A 75 -1.97 10.40 -7.29
N LYS A 76 -2.78 10.13 -8.31
CA LYS A 76 -2.64 10.75 -9.63
C LYS A 76 -2.78 12.27 -9.56
N GLU A 77 -3.74 12.76 -8.77
CA GLU A 77 -3.99 14.19 -8.62
C GLU A 77 -2.84 14.90 -7.90
N ARG A 78 -2.27 14.27 -6.85
CA ARG A 78 -1.41 14.96 -5.89
C ARG A 78 0.08 14.74 -6.09
N VAL A 79 0.49 13.60 -6.61
CA VAL A 79 1.91 13.22 -6.65
C VAL A 79 2.81 14.27 -7.32
N GLN A 80 2.24 15.11 -8.18
CA GLN A 80 2.95 16.19 -8.89
C GLN A 80 3.44 17.31 -7.96
N ASP A 81 2.79 17.51 -6.81
CA ASP A 81 3.07 18.61 -5.88
C ASP A 81 4.09 18.24 -4.79
N TYR A 82 4.59 17.00 -4.81
CA TYR A 82 5.46 16.44 -3.76
C TYR A 82 6.82 16.06 -4.30
N GLN A 83 7.85 16.24 -3.45
CA GLN A 83 9.23 15.88 -3.75
C GLN A 83 9.56 14.42 -3.41
N VAL A 84 8.86 13.86 -2.42
CA VAL A 84 9.07 12.48 -1.95
C VAL A 84 7.72 11.79 -1.80
N LEU A 85 7.64 10.53 -2.23
CA LEU A 85 6.56 9.62 -1.90
C LEU A 85 7.09 8.45 -1.10
N ILE A 86 6.50 8.22 0.08
CA ILE A 86 6.70 7.02 0.90
C ILE A 86 5.44 6.16 0.77
N HIS A 87 5.51 5.12 -0.06
CA HIS A 87 4.36 4.26 -0.36
C HIS A 87 4.38 3.01 0.53
N SER A 88 3.87 3.14 1.77
CA SER A 88 3.84 2.05 2.76
C SER A 88 2.48 1.36 2.92
N MET A 89 1.47 1.78 2.15
CA MET A 89 0.14 1.18 2.19
C MET A 89 0.13 -0.24 1.62
N ALA A 90 -0.60 -1.14 2.28
CA ALA A 90 -0.92 -2.46 1.75
C ALA A 90 -2.09 -2.36 0.76
N VAL A 91 -1.76 -2.33 -0.52
CA VAL A 91 -2.74 -2.17 -1.62
C VAL A 91 -3.20 -3.53 -2.11
N SER A 92 -4.52 -3.71 -2.27
CA SER A 92 -5.10 -4.94 -2.81
C SER A 92 -4.70 -5.15 -4.27
N ASP A 93 -4.24 -6.36 -4.60
CA ASP A 93 -3.91 -6.75 -5.98
C ASP A 93 -5.15 -7.15 -6.80
N TYR A 94 -6.28 -7.42 -6.12
CA TYR A 94 -7.54 -7.81 -6.73
C TYR A 94 -8.72 -7.10 -6.08
N THR A 95 -9.77 -6.81 -6.87
CA THR A 95 -11.04 -6.25 -6.40
C THR A 95 -12.20 -7.17 -6.81
N PRO A 96 -13.22 -7.39 -5.94
CA PRO A 96 -14.44 -8.10 -6.30
C PRO A 96 -15.17 -7.41 -7.44
N VAL A 97 -15.67 -8.21 -8.39
CA VAL A 97 -16.52 -7.72 -9.47
C VAL A 97 -17.92 -8.35 -9.43
N TYR A 98 -18.00 -9.62 -9.08
CA TYR A 98 -19.28 -10.34 -9.01
C TYR A 98 -19.20 -11.50 -8.01
N MET A 99 -20.28 -11.76 -7.29
CA MET A 99 -20.43 -12.91 -6.41
C MET A 99 -21.76 -13.61 -6.70
N THR A 100 -21.72 -14.94 -6.79
CA THR A 100 -22.90 -15.77 -7.07
C THR A 100 -22.78 -17.16 -6.44
N GLY A 101 -23.87 -17.92 -6.39
CA GLY A 101 -23.85 -19.31 -5.96
C GLY A 101 -23.08 -20.23 -6.91
N LEU A 102 -22.57 -21.33 -6.37
CA LEU A 102 -21.81 -22.32 -7.13
C LEU A 102 -22.61 -22.91 -8.30
N GLU A 103 -23.91 -23.16 -8.11
CA GLU A 103 -24.78 -23.74 -9.14
C GLU A 103 -24.90 -22.83 -10.37
N GLU A 104 -25.08 -21.50 -10.17
CA GLU A 104 -25.11 -20.53 -11.27
C GLU A 104 -23.76 -20.49 -12.00
N ALA A 105 -22.66 -20.49 -11.24
CA ALA A 105 -21.32 -20.50 -11.84
C ALA A 105 -21.07 -21.76 -12.68
N GLN A 106 -21.52 -22.93 -12.21
CA GLN A 106 -21.37 -24.20 -12.92
C GLN A 106 -22.28 -24.33 -14.15
N ALA A 107 -23.44 -23.68 -14.13
CA ALA A 107 -24.39 -23.70 -15.26
C ALA A 107 -23.91 -22.84 -16.45
N SER A 108 -22.97 -21.93 -16.22
CA SER A 108 -22.39 -21.09 -17.28
C SER A 108 -21.38 -21.87 -18.12
N SER A 109 -21.47 -21.73 -19.45
CA SER A 109 -20.49 -22.27 -20.40
C SER A 109 -19.23 -21.35 -20.51
N ASN A 110 -19.32 -20.11 -20.04
CA ASN A 110 -18.23 -19.13 -20.11
C ASN A 110 -18.16 -18.29 -18.83
N LEU A 111 -17.18 -18.58 -17.97
CA LEU A 111 -16.99 -17.85 -16.71
C LEU A 111 -16.59 -16.39 -16.91
N GLU A 112 -16.05 -15.98 -18.08
CA GLU A 112 -15.67 -14.61 -18.35
C GLU A 112 -16.88 -13.65 -18.37
N GLU A 113 -18.09 -14.17 -18.65
CA GLU A 113 -19.31 -13.34 -18.62
C GLU A 113 -19.55 -12.70 -17.25
N PHE A 114 -19.14 -13.38 -16.16
CA PHE A 114 -19.29 -12.89 -14.79
C PHE A 114 -18.41 -11.67 -14.51
N LEU A 115 -17.34 -11.46 -15.26
CA LEU A 115 -16.47 -10.28 -15.12
C LEU A 115 -17.13 -8.98 -15.62
N SER A 116 -18.20 -9.09 -16.39
CA SER A 116 -19.01 -7.96 -16.87
C SER A 116 -20.31 -7.75 -16.08
N LYS A 117 -20.68 -8.70 -15.21
CA LYS A 117 -21.87 -8.60 -14.36
C LYS A 117 -21.59 -7.70 -13.13
N GLN A 118 -22.65 -7.20 -12.53
CA GLN A 118 -22.60 -6.44 -11.28
C GLN A 118 -23.68 -6.93 -10.33
N ASN A 119 -23.34 -7.03 -9.05
CA ASN A 119 -24.35 -7.26 -8.02
C ASN A 119 -25.03 -5.94 -7.69
N HIS A 120 -26.35 -5.86 -7.94
CA HIS A 120 -27.15 -4.65 -7.65
C HIS A 120 -27.73 -4.64 -6.25
N GLN A 121 -27.65 -5.75 -5.51
CA GLN A 121 -28.14 -5.87 -4.15
C GLN A 121 -27.19 -5.19 -3.17
N ALA A 122 -27.72 -4.38 -2.26
CA ALA A 122 -26.94 -3.76 -1.19
C ALA A 122 -26.27 -4.82 -0.28
N LYS A 123 -26.91 -5.99 -0.12
CA LYS A 123 -26.35 -7.17 0.53
C LYS A 123 -26.67 -8.38 -0.32
N ILE A 124 -25.65 -9.08 -0.80
CA ILE A 124 -25.80 -10.31 -1.59
C ILE A 124 -26.35 -11.42 -0.68
N SER A 125 -27.33 -12.18 -1.17
CA SER A 125 -27.96 -13.28 -0.44
C SER A 125 -26.92 -14.30 0.03
N SER A 126 -27.15 -14.90 1.19
CA SER A 126 -26.37 -16.00 1.76
C SER A 126 -27.14 -17.34 1.75
N ASN A 127 -28.11 -17.49 0.84
CA ASN A 127 -28.95 -18.68 0.79
C ASN A 127 -28.20 -19.90 0.18
N ASP A 128 -27.24 -19.64 -0.71
CA ASP A 128 -26.46 -20.71 -1.31
C ASP A 128 -25.44 -21.26 -0.30
N GLU A 129 -25.28 -22.57 -0.28
CA GLU A 129 -24.32 -23.25 0.60
C GLU A 129 -22.88 -22.90 0.24
N VAL A 130 -22.58 -22.69 -1.05
CA VAL A 130 -21.27 -22.31 -1.57
C VAL A 130 -21.38 -21.09 -2.46
N GLN A 131 -20.53 -20.09 -2.23
CA GLN A 131 -20.45 -18.88 -3.03
C GLN A 131 -19.15 -18.83 -3.84
N VAL A 132 -19.26 -18.32 -5.07
CA VAL A 132 -18.12 -18.04 -5.97
C VAL A 132 -17.93 -16.54 -6.08
N LEU A 133 -16.72 -16.07 -5.81
CA LEU A 133 -16.37 -14.66 -5.91
C LEU A 133 -15.39 -14.45 -7.08
N PHE A 134 -15.81 -13.66 -8.05
CA PHE A 134 -14.98 -13.27 -9.19
C PHE A 134 -14.21 -12.01 -8.84
N LEU A 135 -12.89 -12.10 -9.00
CA LEU A 135 -11.95 -11.01 -8.72
C LEU A 135 -11.28 -10.56 -10.00
N LYS A 136 -11.11 -9.25 -10.14
CA LYS A 136 -10.34 -8.62 -11.22
C LYS A 136 -9.10 -7.95 -10.66
N LYS A 137 -8.00 -8.04 -11.41
CA LYS A 137 -6.73 -7.40 -11.01
C LYS A 137 -6.87 -5.89 -10.95
N THR A 138 -6.33 -5.29 -9.87
CA THR A 138 -6.25 -3.84 -9.70
C THR A 138 -5.03 -3.26 -10.45
N PRO A 139 -5.02 -1.97 -10.76
CA PRO A 139 -3.82 -1.29 -11.25
C PRO A 139 -2.68 -1.33 -10.23
N LYS A 140 -1.45 -1.53 -10.69
CA LYS A 140 -0.27 -1.46 -9.84
C LYS A 140 0.17 0.00 -9.67
N ILE A 141 -0.40 0.71 -8.70
CA ILE A 141 -0.28 2.16 -8.55
C ILE A 141 1.17 2.62 -8.44
N ILE A 142 2.03 1.92 -7.68
CA ILE A 142 3.44 2.27 -7.55
C ILE A 142 4.16 2.37 -8.90
N SER A 143 3.77 1.56 -9.89
CA SER A 143 4.39 1.56 -11.22
C SER A 143 4.01 2.79 -12.06
N LEU A 144 2.95 3.51 -11.69
CA LEU A 144 2.46 4.70 -12.40
C LEU A 144 3.07 6.00 -11.85
N VAL A 145 3.68 5.95 -10.67
CA VAL A 145 4.16 7.15 -9.96
C VAL A 145 5.17 7.95 -10.78
N LYS A 146 6.17 7.27 -11.35
CA LYS A 146 7.21 7.93 -12.16
C LYS A 146 6.69 8.40 -13.54
N GLU A 147 5.58 7.87 -14.02
CA GLU A 147 4.88 8.40 -15.20
C GLU A 147 4.18 9.72 -14.87
N TRP A 148 3.61 9.85 -13.67
CA TRP A 148 2.93 11.07 -13.22
C TRP A 148 3.92 12.15 -12.77
N ASN A 149 4.97 11.77 -12.05
CA ASN A 149 6.03 12.69 -11.59
C ASN A 149 7.40 12.01 -11.72
N PRO A 150 8.12 12.21 -12.84
CA PRO A 150 9.45 11.60 -13.04
C PRO A 150 10.50 12.03 -12.03
N SER A 151 10.35 13.22 -11.43
CA SER A 151 11.32 13.81 -10.50
C SER A 151 11.12 13.42 -9.03
N ILE A 152 9.99 12.80 -8.68
CA ILE A 152 9.69 12.45 -7.30
C ILE A 152 10.66 11.35 -6.79
N HIS A 153 11.17 11.50 -5.58
CA HIS A 153 11.86 10.40 -4.91
C HIS A 153 10.85 9.37 -4.41
N LEU A 154 10.91 8.18 -5.01
CA LEU A 154 9.97 7.11 -4.75
C LEU A 154 10.57 6.08 -3.78
N ILE A 155 9.93 5.94 -2.63
CA ILE A 155 10.26 4.96 -1.61
C ILE A 155 9.10 3.97 -1.50
N GLY A 156 9.36 2.71 -1.82
CA GLY A 156 8.37 1.64 -1.77
C GLY A 156 8.64 0.64 -0.64
N PHE A 157 7.63 -0.15 -0.31
CA PHE A 157 7.74 -1.26 0.65
C PHE A 157 7.47 -2.59 -0.04
N LYS A 158 8.21 -3.62 0.38
CA LYS A 158 8.03 -4.99 -0.08
C LYS A 158 7.95 -5.93 1.11
N LEU A 159 6.78 -6.53 1.31
CA LEU A 159 6.55 -7.55 2.33
C LEU A 159 6.52 -8.93 1.66
N LEU A 160 7.30 -9.87 2.18
CA LEU A 160 7.20 -11.29 1.89
C LEU A 160 6.92 -12.07 3.17
N VAL A 161 6.73 -13.38 3.07
CA VAL A 161 6.42 -14.25 4.21
C VAL A 161 7.29 -15.49 4.15
N ASP A 162 8.05 -15.74 5.22
CA ASP A 162 8.88 -16.93 5.39
C ASP A 162 9.82 -17.20 4.20
N VAL A 163 10.66 -16.22 3.90
CA VAL A 163 11.63 -16.29 2.81
C VAL A 163 13.07 -16.13 3.30
N THR A 164 14.04 -16.59 2.51
CA THR A 164 15.46 -16.28 2.78
C THR A 164 15.75 -14.80 2.56
N GLU A 165 16.75 -14.28 3.27
CA GLU A 165 17.17 -12.89 3.14
C GLU A 165 17.61 -12.57 1.70
N ASP A 166 18.36 -13.46 1.07
CA ASP A 166 18.83 -13.30 -0.31
C ASP A 166 17.63 -13.16 -1.28
N HIS A 167 16.60 -13.98 -1.11
CA HIS A 167 15.39 -13.90 -1.94
C HIS A 167 14.62 -12.60 -1.68
N LEU A 168 14.51 -12.18 -0.42
CA LEU A 168 13.87 -10.91 -0.06
C LEU A 168 14.58 -9.72 -0.72
N ILE A 169 15.92 -9.68 -0.69
CA ILE A 169 16.75 -8.65 -1.33
C ILE A 169 16.58 -8.69 -2.85
N GLU A 170 16.61 -9.89 -3.45
CA GLU A 170 16.42 -10.05 -4.90
C GLU A 170 15.09 -9.47 -5.36
N VAL A 171 13.98 -9.84 -4.70
CA VAL A 171 12.63 -9.32 -5.03
C VAL A 171 12.54 -7.81 -4.81
N ALA A 172 13.18 -7.28 -3.78
CA ALA A 172 13.24 -5.84 -3.54
C ALA A 172 14.02 -5.11 -4.66
N ARG A 173 15.15 -5.65 -5.14
CA ARG A 173 15.92 -5.10 -6.27
C ARG A 173 15.11 -5.13 -7.57
N GLN A 174 14.38 -6.22 -7.84
CA GLN A 174 13.46 -6.29 -8.98
C GLN A 174 12.37 -5.23 -8.90
N SER A 175 11.80 -5.00 -7.70
CA SER A 175 10.81 -3.95 -7.46
C SER A 175 11.40 -2.55 -7.65
N LEU A 176 12.61 -2.31 -7.17
CA LEU A 176 13.34 -1.05 -7.33
C LEU A 176 13.51 -0.69 -8.81
N VAL A 177 13.99 -1.62 -9.62
CA VAL A 177 14.19 -1.42 -11.06
C VAL A 177 12.86 -1.25 -11.78
N LYS A 178 11.90 -2.14 -11.53
CA LYS A 178 10.59 -2.14 -12.20
C LYS A 178 9.82 -0.85 -12.00
N ASN A 179 9.85 -0.29 -10.79
CA ASN A 179 9.10 0.90 -10.43
C ASN A 179 9.94 2.19 -10.55
N GLN A 180 11.20 2.09 -10.97
CA GLN A 180 12.17 3.19 -10.96
C GLN A 180 12.23 3.88 -9.58
N ALA A 181 12.14 3.07 -8.51
CA ALA A 181 12.17 3.56 -7.15
C ALA A 181 13.60 3.90 -6.72
N ASP A 182 13.74 4.88 -5.85
CA ASP A 182 15.04 5.29 -5.28
C ASP A 182 15.42 4.35 -4.12
N LEU A 183 14.42 3.82 -3.42
CA LEU A 183 14.58 2.93 -2.28
C LEU A 183 13.42 1.96 -2.17
N ILE A 184 13.70 0.70 -1.85
CA ILE A 184 12.70 -0.30 -1.42
C ILE A 184 13.04 -0.77 0.00
N ILE A 185 12.07 -0.69 0.90
CA ILE A 185 12.18 -1.23 2.26
C ILE A 185 11.55 -2.61 2.27
N ALA A 186 12.38 -3.62 2.46
CA ALA A 186 12.01 -5.04 2.37
C ALA A 186 11.84 -5.64 3.77
N ASN A 187 10.73 -6.35 3.99
CA ASN A 187 10.36 -6.96 5.26
C ASN A 187 9.94 -8.41 5.06
N ASP A 188 10.26 -9.26 6.02
CA ASP A 188 9.62 -10.57 6.17
C ASP A 188 8.60 -10.52 7.31
N LEU A 189 7.35 -10.94 7.05
CA LEU A 189 6.27 -10.91 8.04
C LEU A 189 6.61 -11.73 9.29
N THR A 190 7.37 -12.82 9.15
CA THR A 190 7.79 -13.68 10.27
C THR A 190 8.74 -12.97 11.24
N GLN A 191 9.38 -11.89 10.79
CA GLN A 191 10.30 -11.06 11.58
C GLN A 191 9.63 -9.77 12.11
N ILE A 192 8.29 -9.71 12.07
CA ILE A 192 7.51 -8.59 12.58
C ILE A 192 6.73 -9.04 13.82
N SER A 193 6.90 -8.32 14.92
CA SER A 193 6.19 -8.53 16.18
C SER A 193 5.75 -7.20 16.80
N ALA A 194 5.26 -7.23 18.04
CA ALA A 194 4.94 -6.02 18.80
C ALA A 194 6.16 -5.12 19.03
N TYR A 195 7.36 -5.73 19.18
CA TYR A 195 8.60 -5.05 19.58
C TYR A 195 9.68 -5.06 18.51
N GLN A 196 9.53 -5.85 17.46
CA GLN A 196 10.49 -6.01 16.37
C GLN A 196 9.82 -5.76 15.03
N HIS A 197 10.53 -5.09 14.14
CA HIS A 197 10.14 -4.91 12.75
C HIS A 197 11.38 -4.83 11.89
N ARG A 198 12.05 -5.99 11.74
CA ARG A 198 13.26 -6.03 10.93
C ARG A 198 12.97 -5.61 9.49
N ALA A 199 13.76 -4.69 8.96
CA ALA A 199 13.65 -4.20 7.60
C ALA A 199 15.03 -4.04 6.95
N ILE A 200 15.10 -4.28 5.65
CA ILE A 200 16.29 -4.07 4.83
C ILE A 200 15.98 -2.93 3.86
N PHE A 201 16.76 -1.87 3.94
CA PHE A 201 16.76 -0.76 2.99
C PHE A 201 17.58 -1.17 1.78
N VAL A 202 16.93 -1.31 0.64
CA VAL A 202 17.54 -1.77 -0.61
C VAL A 202 17.61 -0.59 -1.57
N GLU A 203 18.80 -0.07 -1.76
CA GLU A 203 19.17 0.90 -2.78
C GLU A 203 19.95 0.22 -3.90
N LYS A 204 20.28 0.95 -4.96
CA LYS A 204 20.99 0.38 -6.12
C LYS A 204 22.29 -0.31 -5.72
N GLU A 205 23.13 0.33 -4.91
CA GLU A 205 24.47 -0.14 -4.53
C GLU A 205 24.62 -0.43 -3.03
N HIS A 206 23.61 -0.07 -2.21
CA HIS A 206 23.71 -0.13 -0.76
C HIS A 206 22.58 -0.96 -0.13
N LEU A 207 22.93 -1.66 0.95
CA LEU A 207 21.99 -2.36 1.83
C LEU A 207 22.22 -1.89 3.26
N GLN A 208 21.14 -1.62 3.98
CA GLN A 208 21.20 -1.28 5.40
C GLN A 208 20.04 -1.95 6.13
N THR A 209 20.30 -2.56 7.29
CA THR A 209 19.29 -3.28 8.07
C THR A 209 18.98 -2.52 9.36
N VAL A 210 17.72 -2.45 9.71
CA VAL A 210 17.18 -1.90 10.96
C VAL A 210 16.23 -2.90 11.62
N GLN A 211 15.93 -2.73 12.91
CA GLN A 211 15.22 -3.72 13.71
C GLN A 211 13.85 -3.28 14.22
N THR A 212 13.56 -1.97 14.23
CA THR A 212 12.33 -1.41 14.80
C THR A 212 11.65 -0.42 13.84
N LYS A 213 10.38 -0.11 14.11
CA LYS A 213 9.64 0.89 13.32
C LYS A 213 10.21 2.30 13.48
N GLU A 214 10.70 2.58 14.67
CA GLU A 214 11.35 3.84 15.01
C GLU A 214 12.65 4.00 14.21
N GLU A 215 13.51 2.98 14.19
CA GLU A 215 14.73 2.96 13.36
C GLU A 215 14.43 3.06 11.86
N ILE A 216 13.33 2.44 11.38
CA ILE A 216 12.89 2.62 9.98
C ILE A 216 12.59 4.10 9.71
N ALA A 217 11.84 4.77 10.60
CA ALA A 217 11.45 6.17 10.40
C ALA A 217 12.65 7.13 10.50
N GLU A 218 13.57 6.88 11.42
CA GLU A 218 14.80 7.67 11.58
C GLU A 218 15.71 7.55 10.35
N LEU A 219 15.97 6.33 9.88
CA LEU A 219 16.79 6.10 8.69
C LEU A 219 16.12 6.65 7.42
N LEU A 220 14.78 6.57 7.31
CA LEU A 220 14.04 7.23 6.24
C LEU A 220 14.26 8.74 6.25
N LEU A 221 14.20 9.39 7.42
CA LEU A 221 14.45 10.81 7.56
C LEU A 221 15.86 11.18 7.10
N GLU A 222 16.90 10.43 7.51
CA GLU A 222 18.28 10.64 7.07
C GLU A 222 18.41 10.56 5.54
N LYS A 223 17.81 9.53 4.92
CA LYS A 223 17.82 9.35 3.46
C LYS A 223 17.13 10.51 2.73
N ILE A 224 15.98 10.96 3.23
CA ILE A 224 15.22 12.08 2.65
C ILE A 224 15.99 13.39 2.76
N GLN A 225 16.68 13.64 3.86
CA GLN A 225 17.52 14.83 4.02
C GLN A 225 18.70 14.86 3.04
N ALA A 226 19.26 13.69 2.71
CA ALA A 226 20.33 13.57 1.71
C ALA A 226 19.88 13.89 0.28
N TYR A 227 18.59 13.81 -0.05
CA TYR A 227 18.07 14.21 -1.37
C TYR A 227 18.11 15.73 -1.62
N HIS A 228 18.39 16.52 -0.58
CA HIS A 228 18.46 17.98 -0.65
C HIS A 228 19.89 18.54 -0.58
N SER A 229 20.86 17.67 -0.31
CA SER A 229 22.27 18.05 -0.23
C SER A 229 22.94 17.95 -1.57
#